data_0383cce68bfca50905013560a5f74187
#
_entry.id   0383cce68bfca50905013560a5f74187
#
_cell.length_a   1.000
_cell.length_b   1.000
_cell.length_c   1.000
_cell.angle_alpha   90.00
_cell.angle_beta   90.00
_cell.angle_gamma   90.00
#
_symmetry.space_group_name_H-M   'P 1'
#
loop_
_entity.id
_entity.type
_entity.pdbx_description
1 polymer ?
#
loop_
_entity_poly.entity_id
_entity_poly.type
_entity_poly.pdbx_seq_one_letter_code
_entity_poly.pdbx_strand_id
1 'polypeptide(L)'
;MIMTVVVVSILLLLLGYIFYGRFLANRLQLNDSNPTPASTINDGVDYVPAKPVLLLGQHLSAISAAGPIVGPILAALWFGWLPALIWIVIGSIFIGGVHDFSSLVVSIRHKAASIGQIVKEYMSRTSYILFLSFVWLALVYVIIAFTDITAQTFKTMSAEVAFGPGVAASSVLYIMLSIIMGVLLYRFNLNLKIATAIFVPLILVVVWLGPQMPSSLLHFLTRITTKQWDALLLVYCFAASIMPMWLLLQPQNSIRARERPIVL
;
A
#
# COMPACT_ATOMS: atom_id res chain seq x y z
N MET A 1 -6.85 -22.01 -22.06
CA MET A 1 -5.74 -21.03 -22.27
C MET A 1 -5.53 -20.13 -21.05
N ILE A 2 -6.49 -19.33 -20.59
CA ILE A 2 -6.30 -18.41 -19.43
C ILE A 2 -5.90 -19.17 -18.16
N MET A 3 -6.62 -20.25 -17.82
CA MET A 3 -6.29 -21.06 -16.63
C MET A 3 -4.87 -21.63 -16.68
N THR A 4 -4.39 -22.08 -17.85
CA THR A 4 -3.04 -22.56 -18.03
C THR A 4 -2.01 -21.46 -17.76
N VAL A 5 -2.24 -20.26 -18.28
CA VAL A 5 -1.38 -19.08 -18.04
C VAL A 5 -1.31 -18.74 -16.54
N VAL A 6 -2.47 -18.72 -15.87
CA VAL A 6 -2.54 -18.45 -14.43
C VAL A 6 -1.76 -19.49 -13.62
N VAL A 7 -2.01 -20.78 -13.90
CA VAL A 7 -1.33 -21.88 -13.19
C VAL A 7 0.20 -21.84 -13.41
N VAL A 8 0.65 -21.66 -14.65
CA VAL A 8 2.08 -21.54 -14.96
C VAL A 8 2.70 -20.34 -14.25
N SER A 9 2.03 -19.19 -14.25
CA SER A 9 2.52 -17.98 -13.54
C SER A 9 2.66 -18.21 -12.05
N ILE A 10 1.66 -18.83 -11.43
CA ILE A 10 1.71 -19.18 -9.99
C ILE A 10 2.87 -20.12 -9.70
N LEU A 11 3.05 -21.15 -10.52
CA LEU A 11 4.18 -22.10 -10.36
C LEU A 11 5.54 -21.40 -10.49
N LEU A 12 5.71 -20.51 -11.47
CA LEU A 12 6.94 -19.75 -11.65
C LEU A 12 7.22 -18.82 -10.48
N LEU A 13 6.21 -18.13 -9.96
CA LEU A 13 6.35 -17.27 -8.79
C LEU A 13 6.68 -18.09 -7.52
N LEU A 14 6.06 -19.26 -7.33
CA LEU A 14 6.38 -20.16 -6.23
C LEU A 14 7.81 -20.70 -6.33
N LEU A 15 8.26 -21.09 -7.51
CA LEU A 15 9.65 -21.51 -7.75
C LEU A 15 10.62 -20.34 -7.47
N GLY A 16 10.30 -19.14 -7.94
CA GLY A 16 11.06 -17.94 -7.62
C GLY A 16 11.16 -17.69 -6.12
N TYR A 17 10.05 -17.79 -5.39
CA TYR A 17 10.04 -17.66 -3.94
C TYR A 17 10.91 -18.72 -3.25
N ILE A 18 10.76 -19.99 -3.62
CA ILE A 18 11.47 -21.09 -2.94
C ILE A 18 12.97 -21.06 -3.26
N PHE A 19 13.34 -20.97 -4.53
CA PHE A 19 14.74 -21.08 -4.93
C PHE A 19 15.47 -19.74 -4.87
N TYR A 20 14.92 -18.72 -5.49
CA TYR A 20 15.58 -17.42 -5.57
C TYR A 20 15.49 -16.65 -4.25
N GLY A 21 14.37 -16.73 -3.54
CA GLY A 21 14.25 -16.17 -2.21
C GLY A 21 15.24 -16.79 -1.22
N ARG A 22 15.43 -18.12 -1.26
CA ARG A 22 16.44 -18.81 -0.44
C ARG A 22 17.87 -18.41 -0.82
N PHE A 23 18.14 -18.27 -2.12
CA PHE A 23 19.43 -17.77 -2.61
C PHE A 23 19.72 -16.36 -2.07
N LEU A 24 18.75 -15.43 -2.13
CA LEU A 24 18.90 -14.09 -1.59
C LEU A 24 19.11 -14.10 -0.07
N ALA A 25 18.33 -14.90 0.66
CA ALA A 25 18.47 -15.04 2.12
C ALA A 25 19.90 -15.48 2.50
N ASN A 26 20.44 -16.46 1.80
CA ASN A 26 21.81 -16.93 2.00
C ASN A 26 22.85 -15.87 1.62
N ARG A 27 22.66 -15.17 0.51
CA ARG A 27 23.58 -14.09 0.09
C ARG A 27 23.59 -12.92 1.05
N LEU A 28 22.44 -12.57 1.61
CA LEU A 28 22.31 -11.54 2.62
C LEU A 28 22.60 -12.04 4.04
N GLN A 29 23.01 -13.30 4.20
CA GLN A 29 23.39 -13.89 5.49
C GLN A 29 22.31 -13.66 6.57
N LEU A 30 21.05 -13.96 6.24
CA LEU A 30 19.99 -13.89 7.23
C LEU A 30 20.13 -14.98 8.26
N ASN A 31 19.94 -14.62 9.52
CA ASN A 31 19.94 -15.54 10.63
C ASN A 31 18.76 -15.22 11.55
N ASP A 32 17.85 -16.17 11.70
CA ASP A 32 16.64 -16.04 12.51
C ASP A 32 16.93 -15.86 14.02
N SER A 33 18.15 -16.20 14.46
CA SER A 33 18.58 -15.96 15.85
C SER A 33 18.91 -14.50 16.12
N ASN A 34 19.13 -13.66 15.10
CA ASN A 34 19.44 -12.25 15.28
C ASN A 34 18.17 -11.50 15.69
N PRO A 35 18.16 -10.83 16.85
CA PRO A 35 16.99 -10.07 17.28
C PRO A 35 16.78 -8.84 16.39
N THR A 36 15.53 -8.54 16.08
CA THR A 36 15.17 -7.33 15.33
C THR A 36 15.21 -6.09 16.21
N PRO A 37 15.39 -4.87 15.65
CA PRO A 37 15.34 -3.62 16.43
C PRO A 37 14.05 -3.48 17.25
N ALA A 38 12.92 -3.92 16.73
CA ALA A 38 11.66 -3.90 17.45
C ALA A 38 11.65 -4.78 18.71
N SER A 39 12.42 -5.88 18.73
CA SER A 39 12.54 -6.75 19.91
C SER A 39 13.58 -6.28 20.91
N THR A 40 14.65 -5.61 20.45
CA THR A 40 15.75 -5.14 21.31
C THR A 40 15.50 -3.79 21.94
N ILE A 41 14.98 -2.82 21.18
CA ILE A 41 14.71 -1.47 21.65
C ILE A 41 13.37 -1.40 22.37
N ASN A 42 12.31 -1.87 21.71
CA ASN A 42 10.93 -2.03 22.24
C ASN A 42 10.48 -0.85 23.13
N ASP A 43 10.54 0.36 22.58
CA ASP A 43 10.17 1.59 23.29
C ASP A 43 8.65 1.79 23.41
N GLY A 44 7.86 0.96 22.73
CA GLY A 44 6.40 1.01 22.73
C GLY A 44 5.80 2.10 21.82
N VAL A 45 6.61 2.87 21.12
CA VAL A 45 6.19 3.96 20.21
C VAL A 45 6.67 3.69 18.79
N ASP A 46 7.98 3.73 18.55
CA ASP A 46 8.58 3.56 17.22
C ASP A 46 9.00 2.10 16.98
N TYR A 47 9.42 1.39 18.02
CA TYR A 47 9.90 0.02 17.96
C TYR A 47 8.96 -0.92 18.71
N VAL A 48 7.91 -1.34 18.03
CA VAL A 48 6.89 -2.24 18.60
C VAL A 48 6.89 -3.58 17.86
N PRO A 49 7.13 -4.72 18.56
CA PRO A 49 7.02 -6.04 17.95
C PRO A 49 5.61 -6.28 17.42
N ALA A 50 5.49 -6.61 16.13
CA ALA A 50 4.22 -6.91 15.48
C ALA A 50 4.15 -8.36 15.01
N LYS A 51 2.92 -8.90 14.88
CA LYS A 51 2.73 -10.26 14.35
C LYS A 51 3.09 -10.31 12.86
N PRO A 52 3.79 -11.37 12.38
CA PRO A 52 4.21 -11.47 10.99
C PRO A 52 3.08 -11.29 9.97
N VAL A 53 1.89 -11.83 10.26
CA VAL A 53 0.71 -11.70 9.37
C VAL A 53 0.29 -10.23 9.18
N LEU A 54 0.43 -9.40 10.22
CA LEU A 54 0.09 -7.98 10.16
C LEU A 54 1.13 -7.19 9.35
N LEU A 55 2.41 -7.53 9.53
CA LEU A 55 3.50 -6.95 8.74
C LEU A 55 3.35 -7.31 7.27
N LEU A 56 3.02 -8.57 6.96
CA LEU A 56 2.74 -9.01 5.60
C LEU A 56 1.55 -8.24 4.99
N GLY A 57 0.45 -8.09 5.74
CA GLY A 57 -0.71 -7.33 5.29
C GLY A 57 -0.40 -5.86 5.03
N GLN A 58 0.38 -5.22 5.91
CA GLN A 58 0.84 -3.85 5.73
C GLN A 58 1.74 -3.69 4.50
N HIS A 59 2.69 -4.60 4.32
CA HIS A 59 3.60 -4.60 3.17
C HIS A 59 2.84 -4.80 1.86
N LEU A 60 1.92 -5.77 1.81
CA LEU A 60 1.06 -6.01 0.66
C LEU A 60 0.21 -4.78 0.33
N SER A 61 -0.39 -4.14 1.34
CA SER A 61 -1.18 -2.92 1.16
C SER A 61 -0.36 -1.76 0.60
N ALA A 62 0.89 -1.61 1.04
CA ALA A 62 1.79 -0.56 0.55
C ALA A 62 2.20 -0.79 -0.92
N ILE A 63 2.42 -2.04 -1.33
CA ILE A 63 2.77 -2.40 -2.70
C ILE A 63 1.55 -2.32 -3.63
N SER A 64 0.37 -2.77 -3.18
CA SER A 64 -0.85 -2.85 -4.00
C SER A 64 -1.49 -1.48 -4.25
N ALA A 65 -0.69 -0.49 -4.65
CA ALA A 65 -1.14 0.82 -5.10
C ALA A 65 -1.63 0.79 -6.56
N ALA A 66 -1.97 1.95 -7.12
CA ALA A 66 -2.46 2.06 -8.49
C ALA A 66 -1.48 1.55 -9.55
N GLY A 67 -0.16 1.67 -9.32
CA GLY A 67 0.88 1.25 -10.24
C GLY A 67 0.80 -0.24 -10.65
N PRO A 68 0.80 -1.19 -9.70
CA PRO A 68 0.66 -2.62 -10.00
C PRO A 68 -0.66 -3.03 -10.66
N ILE A 69 -1.69 -2.19 -10.61
CA ILE A 69 -2.97 -2.44 -11.26
C ILE A 69 -2.98 -1.84 -12.67
N VAL A 70 -2.71 -0.55 -12.79
CA VAL A 70 -2.79 0.20 -14.05
C VAL A 70 -1.62 -0.12 -14.97
N GLY A 71 -0.41 -0.28 -14.42
CA GLY A 71 0.79 -0.59 -15.20
C GLY A 71 0.67 -1.83 -16.08
N PRO A 72 0.28 -2.99 -15.54
CA PRO A 72 0.05 -4.19 -16.33
C PRO A 72 -1.04 -4.05 -17.39
N ILE A 73 -2.11 -3.32 -17.10
CA ILE A 73 -3.19 -3.05 -18.07
C ILE A 73 -2.65 -2.25 -19.25
N LEU A 74 -1.95 -1.14 -18.98
CA LEU A 74 -1.35 -0.31 -20.02
C LEU A 74 -0.29 -1.06 -20.81
N ALA A 75 0.56 -1.84 -20.14
CA ALA A 75 1.56 -2.67 -20.80
C ALA A 75 0.91 -3.70 -21.73
N ALA A 76 -0.17 -4.34 -21.30
CA ALA A 76 -0.90 -5.28 -22.14
C ALA A 76 -1.57 -4.62 -23.34
N LEU A 77 -2.09 -3.39 -23.18
CA LEU A 77 -2.69 -2.62 -24.27
C LEU A 77 -1.65 -2.15 -25.30
N TRP A 78 -0.47 -1.75 -24.88
CA TRP A 78 0.55 -1.19 -25.76
C TRP A 78 1.45 -2.24 -26.41
N PHE A 79 1.82 -3.27 -25.66
CA PHE A 79 2.80 -4.28 -26.07
C PHE A 79 2.22 -5.67 -26.28
N GLY A 80 0.94 -5.85 -25.94
CA GLY A 80 0.28 -7.15 -25.96
C GLY A 80 0.42 -7.89 -24.61
N TRP A 81 -0.43 -8.90 -24.43
CA TRP A 81 -0.55 -9.62 -23.16
C TRP A 81 0.69 -10.48 -22.83
N LEU A 82 1.36 -11.04 -23.82
CA LEU A 82 2.49 -11.95 -23.59
C LEU A 82 3.75 -11.23 -23.08
N PRO A 83 4.23 -10.14 -23.72
CA PRO A 83 5.33 -9.34 -23.18
C PRO A 83 5.02 -8.78 -21.80
N ALA A 84 3.79 -8.28 -21.56
CA ALA A 84 3.36 -7.81 -20.27
C ALA A 84 3.44 -8.90 -19.19
N LEU A 85 2.95 -10.11 -19.48
CA LEU A 85 3.01 -11.26 -18.58
C LEU A 85 4.43 -11.66 -18.24
N ILE A 86 5.30 -11.78 -19.25
CA ILE A 86 6.72 -12.12 -19.07
C ILE A 86 7.38 -11.07 -18.16
N TRP A 87 7.14 -9.79 -18.41
CA TRP A 87 7.66 -8.71 -17.57
C TRP A 87 7.15 -8.78 -16.13
N ILE A 88 5.86 -9.05 -15.92
CA ILE A 88 5.29 -9.20 -14.58
C ILE A 88 6.00 -10.34 -13.82
N VAL A 89 6.12 -11.50 -14.42
CA VAL A 89 6.70 -12.67 -13.73
C VAL A 89 8.20 -12.48 -13.48
N ILE A 90 8.96 -12.12 -14.51
CA ILE A 90 10.42 -11.94 -14.40
C ILE A 90 10.73 -10.71 -13.52
N GLY A 91 10.03 -9.60 -13.75
CA GLY A 91 10.22 -8.37 -12.98
C GLY A 91 9.92 -8.56 -11.51
N SER A 92 8.84 -9.28 -11.17
CA SER A 92 8.49 -9.54 -9.76
C SER A 92 9.55 -10.39 -9.06
N ILE A 93 10.11 -11.40 -9.74
CA ILE A 93 11.13 -12.30 -9.15
C ILE A 93 12.48 -11.59 -9.04
N PHE A 94 13.00 -11.05 -10.13
CA PHE A 94 14.40 -10.63 -10.22
C PHE A 94 14.63 -9.15 -9.91
N ILE A 95 13.62 -8.30 -10.05
CA ILE A 95 13.74 -6.86 -9.76
C ILE A 95 13.00 -6.53 -8.48
N GLY A 96 11.68 -6.75 -8.42
CA GLY A 96 10.85 -6.44 -7.26
C GLY A 96 11.28 -7.20 -6.02
N GLY A 97 11.43 -8.52 -6.13
CA GLY A 97 11.84 -9.36 -5.01
C GLY A 97 13.22 -8.99 -4.45
N VAL A 98 14.19 -8.69 -5.31
CA VAL A 98 15.52 -8.25 -4.86
C VAL A 98 15.44 -6.88 -4.18
N HIS A 99 14.78 -5.92 -4.82
CA HIS A 99 14.64 -4.57 -4.31
C HIS A 99 13.98 -4.55 -2.92
N ASP A 100 12.81 -5.16 -2.80
CA ASP A 100 12.03 -5.11 -1.57
C ASP A 100 12.71 -5.87 -0.44
N PHE A 101 13.22 -7.06 -0.74
CA PHE A 101 13.89 -7.90 0.24
C PHE A 101 15.21 -7.28 0.73
N SER A 102 16.04 -6.77 -0.17
CA SER A 102 17.30 -6.11 0.21
C SER A 102 17.06 -4.82 0.97
N SER A 103 16.08 -4.01 0.56
CA SER A 103 15.71 -2.76 1.25
C SER A 103 15.25 -3.04 2.68
N LEU A 104 14.43 -4.07 2.88
CA LEU A 104 13.96 -4.48 4.21
C LEU A 104 15.12 -4.96 5.09
N VAL A 105 16.00 -5.82 4.57
CA VAL A 105 17.16 -6.33 5.31
C VAL A 105 18.12 -5.21 5.70
N VAL A 106 18.41 -4.32 4.75
CA VAL A 106 19.30 -3.16 5.01
C VAL A 106 18.69 -2.24 6.06
N SER A 107 17.40 -1.93 5.97
CA SER A 107 16.69 -1.12 6.97
C SER A 107 16.76 -1.75 8.37
N ILE A 108 16.47 -3.05 8.50
CA ILE A 108 16.54 -3.77 9.78
C ILE A 108 17.94 -3.71 10.38
N ARG A 109 18.99 -3.91 9.57
CA ARG A 109 20.40 -3.84 10.02
C ARG A 109 20.82 -2.45 10.48
N HIS A 110 20.17 -1.41 9.99
CA HIS A 110 20.39 0.00 10.35
C HIS A 110 19.31 0.52 11.32
N LYS A 111 18.84 -0.30 12.25
CA LYS A 111 17.86 0.07 13.29
C LYS A 111 16.56 0.63 12.70
N ALA A 112 16.05 -0.01 11.66
CA ALA A 112 14.86 0.42 10.92
C ALA A 112 14.98 1.83 10.30
N ALA A 113 16.20 2.24 9.93
CA ALA A 113 16.46 3.52 9.28
C ALA A 113 15.85 3.57 7.88
N SER A 114 15.41 4.76 7.47
CA SER A 114 14.96 5.00 6.10
C SER A 114 16.14 4.97 5.13
N ILE A 115 15.84 4.70 3.84
CA ILE A 115 16.89 4.69 2.81
C ILE A 115 17.66 6.04 2.75
N GLY A 116 16.97 7.15 2.99
CA GLY A 116 17.60 8.47 3.04
C GLY A 116 18.63 8.59 4.16
N GLN A 117 18.35 8.05 5.35
CA GLN A 117 19.29 8.02 6.45
C GLN A 117 20.50 7.16 6.15
N ILE A 118 20.29 5.98 5.56
CA ILE A 118 21.35 5.05 5.16
C ILE A 118 22.25 5.69 4.10
N VAL A 119 21.69 6.30 3.07
CA VAL A 119 22.45 7.01 2.03
C VAL A 119 23.29 8.14 2.63
N LYS A 120 22.76 8.87 3.61
CA LYS A 120 23.49 9.93 4.31
C LYS A 120 24.72 9.40 5.04
N GLU A 121 24.67 8.19 5.58
CA GLU A 121 25.75 7.56 6.31
C GLU A 121 26.89 7.07 5.40
N TYR A 122 26.53 6.52 4.22
CA TYR A 122 27.49 5.83 3.35
C TYR A 122 27.95 6.63 2.14
N MET A 123 27.31 7.75 1.81
CA MET A 123 27.59 8.52 0.60
C MET A 123 28.07 9.93 0.90
N SER A 124 28.76 10.55 -0.07
CA SER A 124 29.17 11.94 0.02
C SER A 124 27.96 12.89 0.15
N ARG A 125 28.18 14.08 0.71
CA ARG A 125 27.13 15.09 0.85
C ARG A 125 26.46 15.42 -0.48
N THR A 126 27.23 15.52 -1.55
CA THR A 126 26.72 15.82 -2.90
C THR A 126 25.82 14.68 -3.39
N SER A 127 26.28 13.43 -3.30
CA SER A 127 25.48 12.26 -3.67
C SER A 127 24.19 12.14 -2.87
N TYR A 128 24.24 12.44 -1.58
CA TYR A 128 23.07 12.45 -0.71
C TYR A 128 22.03 13.50 -1.15
N ILE A 129 22.46 14.74 -1.45
CA ILE A 129 21.56 15.80 -1.92
C ILE A 129 20.95 15.43 -3.27
N LEU A 130 21.74 14.92 -4.20
CA LEU A 130 21.25 14.47 -5.51
C LEU A 130 20.24 13.32 -5.37
N PHE A 131 20.52 12.36 -4.49
CA PHE A 131 19.61 11.26 -4.18
C PHE A 131 18.28 11.78 -3.62
N LEU A 132 18.30 12.66 -2.63
CA LEU A 132 17.08 13.24 -2.06
C LEU A 132 16.30 14.05 -3.09
N SER A 133 16.98 14.82 -3.93
CA SER A 133 16.34 15.58 -5.01
C SER A 133 15.65 14.65 -6.01
N PHE A 134 16.32 13.55 -6.39
CA PHE A 134 15.73 12.52 -7.24
C PHE A 134 14.49 11.88 -6.60
N VAL A 135 14.59 11.45 -5.34
CA VAL A 135 13.47 10.86 -4.60
C VAL A 135 12.30 11.84 -4.51
N TRP A 136 12.58 13.11 -4.21
CA TRP A 136 11.54 14.14 -4.13
C TRP A 136 10.83 14.34 -5.47
N LEU A 137 11.57 14.47 -6.56
CA LEU A 137 11.00 14.60 -7.92
C LEU A 137 10.19 13.36 -8.31
N ALA A 138 10.70 12.16 -8.01
CA ALA A 138 9.99 10.91 -8.26
C ALA A 138 8.66 10.82 -7.49
N LEU A 139 8.65 11.22 -6.21
CA LEU A 139 7.43 11.25 -5.40
C LEU A 139 6.42 12.27 -5.92
N VAL A 140 6.86 13.46 -6.33
CA VAL A 140 5.97 14.46 -6.95
C VAL A 140 5.36 13.91 -8.25
N TYR A 141 6.17 13.27 -9.10
CA TYR A 141 5.68 12.63 -10.32
C TYR A 141 4.64 11.55 -10.03
N VAL A 142 4.91 10.68 -9.04
CA VAL A 142 3.99 9.60 -8.64
C VAL A 142 2.66 10.17 -8.13
N ILE A 143 2.70 11.23 -7.30
CA ILE A 143 1.48 11.88 -6.80
C ILE A 143 0.66 12.44 -7.97
N ILE A 144 1.29 13.17 -8.90
CA ILE A 144 0.62 13.73 -10.07
C ILE A 144 -0.01 12.63 -10.92
N ALA A 145 0.77 11.59 -11.27
CA ALA A 145 0.29 10.51 -12.12
C ALA A 145 -0.88 9.75 -11.49
N PHE A 146 -0.80 9.42 -10.21
CA PHE A 146 -1.86 8.65 -9.55
C PHE A 146 -3.10 9.48 -9.24
N THR A 147 -2.95 10.77 -8.97
CA THR A 147 -4.06 11.69 -8.81
C THR A 147 -4.84 11.81 -10.12
N ASP A 148 -4.16 12.03 -11.24
CA ASP A 148 -4.77 12.14 -12.56
C ASP A 148 -5.48 10.83 -12.99
N ILE A 149 -4.84 9.67 -12.82
CA ILE A 149 -5.46 8.36 -13.10
C ILE A 149 -6.73 8.17 -12.25
N THR A 150 -6.70 8.54 -10.97
CA THR A 150 -7.85 8.41 -10.08
C THR A 150 -8.97 9.35 -10.49
N ALA A 151 -8.64 10.61 -10.81
CA ALA A 151 -9.60 11.60 -11.30
C ALA A 151 -10.27 11.17 -12.61
N GLN A 152 -9.50 10.59 -13.55
CA GLN A 152 -10.02 10.03 -14.78
C GLN A 152 -10.95 8.84 -14.51
N THR A 153 -10.59 7.96 -13.57
CA THR A 153 -11.43 6.82 -13.16
C THR A 153 -12.79 7.30 -12.64
N PHE A 154 -12.83 8.37 -11.87
CA PHE A 154 -14.07 8.97 -11.35
C PHE A 154 -14.94 9.61 -12.44
N LYS A 155 -14.36 9.90 -13.61
CA LYS A 155 -15.07 10.45 -14.78
C LYS A 155 -15.47 9.40 -15.80
N THR A 156 -15.00 8.15 -15.64
CA THR A 156 -15.31 7.09 -16.62
C THR A 156 -16.80 6.81 -16.68
N MET A 157 -17.37 6.91 -17.88
CA MET A 157 -18.75 6.58 -18.18
C MET A 157 -18.79 5.37 -19.08
N SER A 158 -19.63 4.39 -18.76
CA SER A 158 -20.00 3.31 -19.66
C SER A 158 -21.38 3.60 -20.27
N ALA A 159 -21.69 3.02 -21.42
CA ALA A 159 -22.90 3.32 -22.18
C ALA A 159 -24.22 3.15 -21.37
N GLU A 160 -24.22 2.30 -20.34
CA GLU A 160 -25.41 1.98 -19.55
C GLU A 160 -25.33 2.36 -18.06
N VAL A 161 -24.12 2.59 -17.53
CA VAL A 161 -23.92 2.83 -16.07
C VAL A 161 -22.89 3.91 -15.84
N ALA A 162 -23.21 4.83 -14.92
CA ALA A 162 -22.28 5.85 -14.44
C ALA A 162 -21.25 5.23 -13.47
N PHE A 163 -20.35 4.40 -13.99
CA PHE A 163 -19.37 3.68 -13.17
C PHE A 163 -18.48 4.63 -12.36
N GLY A 164 -17.89 5.64 -12.99
CA GLY A 164 -16.96 6.56 -12.36
C GLY A 164 -17.55 7.28 -11.13
N PRO A 165 -18.71 7.91 -11.24
CA PRO A 165 -19.40 8.51 -10.09
C PRO A 165 -19.72 7.52 -8.98
N GLY A 166 -20.09 6.28 -9.34
CA GLY A 166 -20.31 5.19 -8.39
C GLY A 166 -19.03 4.80 -7.65
N VAL A 167 -17.89 4.71 -8.36
CA VAL A 167 -16.58 4.45 -7.76
C VAL A 167 -16.17 5.60 -6.83
N ALA A 168 -16.38 6.85 -7.22
CA ALA A 168 -16.11 8.01 -6.37
C ALA A 168 -16.94 7.97 -5.08
N ALA A 169 -18.25 7.66 -5.18
CA ALA A 169 -19.14 7.51 -4.03
C ALA A 169 -18.68 6.37 -3.10
N SER A 170 -18.36 5.19 -3.65
CA SER A 170 -17.80 4.06 -2.88
C SER A 170 -16.51 4.44 -2.17
N SER A 171 -15.62 5.20 -2.83
CA SER A 171 -14.34 5.61 -2.26
C SER A 171 -14.52 6.52 -1.04
N VAL A 172 -15.45 7.47 -1.10
CA VAL A 172 -15.77 8.33 0.04
C VAL A 172 -16.34 7.50 1.20
N LEU A 173 -17.28 6.61 0.93
CA LEU A 173 -17.85 5.73 1.95
C LEU A 173 -16.80 4.80 2.56
N TYR A 174 -15.89 4.27 1.75
CA TYR A 174 -14.79 3.44 2.21
C TYR A 174 -13.86 4.18 3.16
N ILE A 175 -13.50 5.44 2.83
CA ILE A 175 -12.69 6.28 3.72
C ILE A 175 -13.41 6.52 5.04
N MET A 176 -14.71 6.86 5.02
CA MET A 176 -15.52 7.03 6.24
C MET A 176 -15.53 5.75 7.08
N LEU A 177 -15.72 4.60 6.44
CA LEU A 177 -15.72 3.29 7.10
C LEU A 177 -14.36 2.98 7.75
N SER A 178 -13.27 3.29 7.06
CA SER A 178 -11.92 3.10 7.58
C SER A 178 -11.64 3.97 8.81
N ILE A 179 -12.08 5.23 8.80
CA ILE A 179 -11.97 6.14 9.95
C ILE A 179 -12.79 5.61 11.12
N ILE A 180 -14.04 5.17 10.89
CA ILE A 180 -14.90 4.58 11.92
C ILE A 180 -14.23 3.35 12.54
N MET A 181 -13.70 2.45 11.71
CA MET A 181 -12.97 1.27 12.18
C MET A 181 -11.76 1.66 13.04
N GLY A 182 -10.97 2.65 12.57
CA GLY A 182 -9.82 3.17 13.31
C GLY A 182 -10.21 3.71 14.68
N VAL A 183 -11.26 4.52 14.75
CA VAL A 183 -11.79 5.07 16.02
C VAL A 183 -12.31 3.97 16.94
N LEU A 184 -13.06 2.99 16.43
CA LEU A 184 -13.57 1.87 17.22
C LEU A 184 -12.44 1.02 17.80
N LEU A 185 -11.41 0.73 17.01
CA LEU A 185 -10.25 -0.01 17.48
C LEU A 185 -9.46 0.77 18.54
N TYR A 186 -9.26 2.08 18.32
CA TYR A 186 -8.46 2.91 19.22
C TYR A 186 -9.20 3.35 20.47
N ARG A 187 -10.43 3.88 20.33
CA ARG A 187 -11.19 4.48 21.44
C ARG A 187 -11.93 3.44 22.27
N PHE A 188 -12.48 2.41 21.61
CA PHE A 188 -13.35 1.42 22.24
C PHE A 188 -12.67 0.06 22.43
N ASN A 189 -11.37 -0.08 22.10
CA ASN A 189 -10.58 -1.31 22.22
C ASN A 189 -11.29 -2.54 21.59
N LEU A 190 -11.97 -2.34 20.46
CA LEU A 190 -12.66 -3.43 19.77
C LEU A 190 -11.67 -4.53 19.38
N ASN A 191 -12.02 -5.79 19.61
CA ASN A 191 -11.16 -6.91 19.21
C ASN A 191 -10.98 -6.90 17.69
N LEU A 192 -9.72 -6.97 17.24
CA LEU A 192 -9.38 -6.94 15.82
C LEU A 192 -10.11 -8.00 15.01
N LYS A 193 -10.26 -9.23 15.53
CA LYS A 193 -10.94 -10.32 14.83
C LYS A 193 -12.41 -9.96 14.58
N ILE A 194 -13.07 -9.34 15.57
CA ILE A 194 -14.45 -8.89 15.46
C ILE A 194 -14.54 -7.73 14.48
N ALA A 195 -13.63 -6.74 14.60
CA ALA A 195 -13.58 -5.63 13.65
C ALA A 195 -13.42 -6.13 12.21
N THR A 196 -12.46 -7.01 11.94
CA THR A 196 -12.25 -7.57 10.60
C THR A 196 -13.47 -8.34 10.10
N ALA A 197 -14.10 -9.16 10.95
CA ALA A 197 -15.29 -9.94 10.58
C ALA A 197 -16.49 -9.06 10.21
N ILE A 198 -16.61 -7.87 10.80
CA ILE A 198 -17.70 -6.93 10.51
C ILE A 198 -17.33 -6.02 9.31
N PHE A 199 -16.14 -5.41 9.34
CA PHE A 199 -15.79 -4.37 8.38
C PHE A 199 -15.43 -4.92 6.99
N VAL A 200 -14.87 -6.14 6.88
CA VAL A 200 -14.57 -6.73 5.56
C VAL A 200 -15.85 -7.00 4.74
N PRO A 201 -16.90 -7.65 5.27
CA PRO A 201 -18.18 -7.73 4.56
C PRO A 201 -18.80 -6.36 4.27
N LEU A 202 -18.69 -5.41 5.20
CA LEU A 202 -19.23 -4.07 5.03
C LEU A 202 -18.55 -3.29 3.90
N ILE A 203 -17.25 -3.49 3.69
CA ILE A 203 -16.53 -2.94 2.53
C ILE A 203 -17.12 -3.47 1.22
N LEU A 204 -17.40 -4.78 1.12
CA LEU A 204 -18.02 -5.36 -0.07
C LEU A 204 -19.40 -4.77 -0.33
N VAL A 205 -20.18 -4.56 0.71
CA VAL A 205 -21.50 -3.90 0.62
C VAL A 205 -21.33 -2.45 0.14
N VAL A 206 -20.36 -1.70 0.64
CA VAL A 206 -20.10 -0.30 0.22
C VAL A 206 -19.68 -0.24 -1.25
N VAL A 207 -18.84 -1.15 -1.72
CA VAL A 207 -18.45 -1.23 -3.13
C VAL A 207 -19.66 -1.53 -4.02
N TRP A 208 -20.55 -2.43 -3.59
CA TRP A 208 -21.77 -2.76 -4.32
C TRP A 208 -22.80 -1.63 -4.32
N LEU A 209 -22.91 -0.87 -3.21
CA LEU A 209 -23.83 0.26 -3.07
C LEU A 209 -23.43 1.50 -3.88
N GLY A 210 -22.15 1.71 -4.15
CA GLY A 210 -21.66 2.93 -4.81
C GLY A 210 -22.38 3.26 -6.14
N PRO A 211 -22.46 2.31 -7.10
CA PRO A 211 -23.19 2.55 -8.34
C PRO A 211 -24.71 2.68 -8.16
N GLN A 212 -25.26 2.27 -7.01
CA GLN A 212 -26.69 2.29 -6.69
C GLN A 212 -27.10 3.54 -5.88
N MET A 213 -26.19 4.47 -5.67
CA MET A 213 -26.49 5.73 -5.01
C MET A 213 -27.58 6.51 -5.75
N PRO A 214 -28.34 7.37 -5.05
CA PRO A 214 -29.37 8.20 -5.65
C PRO A 214 -28.85 8.96 -6.87
N SER A 215 -29.64 8.99 -7.93
CA SER A 215 -29.29 9.65 -9.19
C SER A 215 -28.89 11.11 -9.02
N SER A 216 -29.48 11.82 -8.06
CA SER A 216 -29.11 13.20 -7.72
C SER A 216 -27.66 13.33 -7.28
N LEU A 217 -27.14 12.40 -6.44
CA LEU A 217 -25.75 12.39 -5.99
C LEU A 217 -24.82 12.01 -7.15
N LEU A 218 -25.14 10.97 -7.91
CA LEU A 218 -24.34 10.56 -9.05
C LEU A 218 -24.26 11.68 -10.10
N HIS A 219 -25.37 12.36 -10.38
CA HIS A 219 -25.39 13.54 -11.26
C HIS A 219 -24.55 14.70 -10.73
N PHE A 220 -24.56 14.96 -9.43
CA PHE A 220 -23.66 15.96 -8.84
C PHE A 220 -22.20 15.60 -9.08
N LEU A 221 -21.80 14.35 -8.83
CA LEU A 221 -20.43 13.86 -9.04
C LEU A 221 -19.99 13.93 -10.50
N THR A 222 -20.90 13.73 -11.47
CA THR A 222 -20.57 13.86 -12.90
C THR A 222 -20.26 15.30 -13.31
N ARG A 223 -20.78 16.30 -12.62
CA ARG A 223 -20.53 17.73 -12.90
C ARG A 223 -19.12 18.15 -12.51
N ILE A 224 -18.50 17.48 -11.56
CA ILE A 224 -17.12 17.77 -11.13
C ILE A 224 -16.18 17.48 -12.29
N THR A 225 -15.39 18.45 -12.70
CA THR A 225 -14.40 18.29 -13.76
C THR A 225 -13.19 17.49 -13.28
N THR A 226 -12.41 16.92 -14.20
CA THR A 226 -11.16 16.20 -13.85
C THR A 226 -10.23 17.06 -13.01
N LYS A 227 -10.02 18.34 -13.40
CA LYS A 227 -9.19 19.27 -12.63
C LYS A 227 -9.69 19.54 -11.21
N GLN A 228 -10.99 19.56 -11.02
CA GLN A 228 -11.58 19.71 -9.68
C GLN A 228 -11.36 18.42 -8.84
N TRP A 229 -11.47 17.24 -9.48
CA TRP A 229 -11.14 15.99 -8.83
C TRP A 229 -9.65 15.94 -8.44
N ASP A 230 -8.74 16.36 -9.32
CA ASP A 230 -7.32 16.46 -9.01
C ASP A 230 -7.08 17.34 -7.78
N ALA A 231 -7.69 18.53 -7.76
CA ALA A 231 -7.56 19.44 -6.61
C ALA A 231 -8.11 18.83 -5.31
N LEU A 232 -9.29 18.19 -5.36
CA LEU A 232 -9.88 17.53 -4.19
C LEU A 232 -9.02 16.38 -3.68
N LEU A 233 -8.48 15.55 -4.58
CA LEU A 233 -7.58 14.45 -4.24
C LEU A 233 -6.27 14.96 -3.65
N LEU A 234 -5.69 16.03 -4.17
CA LEU A 234 -4.49 16.65 -3.60
C LEU A 234 -4.74 17.20 -2.19
N VAL A 235 -5.87 17.87 -1.98
CA VAL A 235 -6.29 18.33 -0.63
C VAL A 235 -6.46 17.13 0.31
N TYR A 236 -7.07 16.05 -0.15
CA TYR A 236 -7.19 14.81 0.61
C TYR A 236 -5.82 14.23 0.95
N CYS A 237 -4.91 14.11 -0.01
CA CYS A 237 -3.54 13.61 0.22
C CYS A 237 -2.80 14.48 1.25
N PHE A 238 -2.93 15.80 1.14
CA PHE A 238 -2.34 16.73 2.12
C PHE A 238 -2.93 16.53 3.51
N ALA A 239 -4.26 16.48 3.63
CA ALA A 239 -4.92 16.21 4.92
C ALA A 239 -4.50 14.86 5.50
N ALA A 240 -4.47 13.80 4.69
CA ALA A 240 -4.05 12.46 5.10
C ALA A 240 -2.58 12.41 5.55
N SER A 241 -1.69 13.20 4.93
CA SER A 241 -0.27 13.27 5.32
C SER A 241 -0.03 13.89 6.71
N ILE A 242 -0.94 14.73 7.17
CA ILE A 242 -0.86 15.37 8.50
C ILE A 242 -1.49 14.49 9.58
N MET A 243 -2.37 13.55 9.19
CA MET A 243 -3.06 12.69 10.14
C MET A 243 -2.10 11.67 10.76
N PRO A 244 -2.22 11.37 12.06
CA PRO A 244 -1.40 10.37 12.72
C PRO A 244 -1.53 8.99 12.05
N MET A 245 -0.41 8.29 11.86
CA MET A 245 -0.38 6.97 11.19
C MET A 245 -1.28 5.93 11.86
N TRP A 246 -1.49 6.01 13.18
CA TRP A 246 -2.36 5.08 13.91
C TRP A 246 -3.84 5.18 13.50
N LEU A 247 -4.28 6.32 12.99
CA LEU A 247 -5.66 6.52 12.56
C LEU A 247 -5.94 5.87 11.20
N LEU A 248 -4.95 5.90 10.28
CA LEU A 248 -5.14 5.48 8.90
C LEU A 248 -4.49 4.11 8.59
N LEU A 249 -3.33 3.81 9.18
CA LEU A 249 -2.50 2.69 8.75
C LEU A 249 -2.22 1.64 9.84
N GLN A 250 -2.18 2.02 11.12
CA GLN A 250 -1.78 1.11 12.20
C GLN A 250 -2.64 1.23 13.46
N PRO A 251 -3.91 0.85 13.41
CA PRO A 251 -4.76 0.92 14.62
C PRO A 251 -4.29 -0.02 15.75
N GLN A 252 -3.37 -0.95 15.50
CA GLN A 252 -2.98 -2.00 16.43
C GLN A 252 -1.81 -1.69 17.37
N ASN A 253 -0.87 -0.83 16.95
CA ASN A 253 0.33 -0.59 17.76
C ASN A 253 0.03 0.22 19.03
N SER A 254 -1.01 1.05 19.00
CA SER A 254 -1.43 1.86 20.14
C SER A 254 -2.19 1.07 21.23
N ILE A 255 -2.79 -0.07 20.89
CA ILE A 255 -3.54 -0.89 21.85
C ILE A 255 -2.58 -1.61 22.81
N ARG A 256 -1.42 -2.07 22.32
CA ARG A 256 -0.43 -2.76 23.14
C ARG A 256 0.36 -1.86 24.08
N ALA A 257 0.59 -0.60 23.71
CA ALA A 257 1.27 0.34 24.59
C ALA A 257 0.45 0.66 25.85
N ARG A 258 -0.88 0.48 25.80
CA ARG A 258 -1.79 0.78 26.91
C ARG A 258 -2.01 -0.41 27.87
N GLU A 259 -1.66 -1.63 27.46
CA GLU A 259 -1.83 -2.85 28.30
C GLU A 259 -0.64 -3.15 29.23
N ARG A 260 0.38 -2.31 29.26
CA ARG A 260 1.43 -2.49 30.29
C ARG A 260 1.04 -1.77 31.56
N PRO A 261 0.89 -2.48 32.69
CA PRO A 261 0.84 -1.82 33.98
C PRO A 261 2.14 -1.03 34.14
N ILE A 262 2.02 0.24 34.52
CA ILE A 262 3.13 1.04 35.02
C ILE A 262 3.65 0.28 36.23
N VAL A 263 4.72 -0.48 36.05
CA VAL A 263 5.50 -1.01 37.17
C VAL A 263 6.40 0.14 37.59
N LEU A 264 6.03 0.75 38.72
CA LEU A 264 6.84 1.71 39.45
C LEU A 264 8.13 1.04 39.93
#